data_b0fbffdba48a1541ddb2e64b0f8ab896
#
_entry.id   b0fbffdba48a1541ddb2e64b0f8ab896
#
_cell.length_a   1.000
_cell.length_b   1.000
_cell.length_c   1.000
_cell.angle_alpha   90.00
_cell.angle_beta   90.00
_cell.angle_gamma   90.00
#
_symmetry.space_group_name_H-M   'P 1'
#
loop_
_entity.id
_entity.type
_entity.pdbx_description
1 polymer ?
#
loop_
_entity_poly.entity_id
_entity_poly.type
_entity_poly.pdbx_seq_one_letter_code
_entity_poly.pdbx_strand_id
1 'polypeptide(L)'
;MPPIGVILLIILIIVVLVVLVLNVKIVQQSKAYVIERLGAYSATWTVGLHFKIPVIERVAKVVSLKEQVVDFPPQPVITKDNVTMQIDTVLYFQITDPKLYSYGVEYPMSAIENLSVTTMRNIIGDMDLEQTLTSRDNINSQMRLLLDEATDPWGIKVNRVEVKNIQPPPDIQSAMEKQMKAEREKREAVLRAEGQKQSQILVAEGEKEALILQADAAKQAAILKAQGEAEAIRQVQQATADALKMLNEANPNEQVVKIKALEAFEAAADGKATKIIIPSELQGLVGLVASAKTVWDSQEPKE
;
A
#
# COMPACT_ATOMS: atom_id res chain seq x y z
N MET A 1 -50.86 -53.87 -59.24
CA MET A 1 -49.52 -53.23 -59.26
C MET A 1 -49.73 -51.73 -59.43
N PRO A 2 -49.12 -50.89 -58.65
CA PRO A 2 -49.31 -49.43 -58.88
C PRO A 2 -48.79 -49.09 -60.29
N PRO A 3 -49.48 -48.23 -61.03
CA PRO A 3 -49.04 -47.83 -62.36
C PRO A 3 -47.64 -47.19 -62.30
N ILE A 4 -46.79 -47.48 -63.23
CA ILE A 4 -45.38 -47.05 -63.32
C ILE A 4 -45.25 -45.50 -63.07
N GLY A 5 -46.25 -44.74 -63.54
CA GLY A 5 -46.29 -43.27 -63.31
C GLY A 5 -46.37 -42.84 -61.82
N VAL A 6 -47.09 -43.65 -61.00
CA VAL A 6 -47.18 -43.35 -59.55
C VAL A 6 -45.84 -43.60 -58.84
N ILE A 7 -45.14 -44.70 -59.28
CA ILE A 7 -43.78 -45.00 -58.72
C ILE A 7 -42.80 -43.89 -59.09
N LEU A 8 -42.80 -43.42 -60.34
CA LEU A 8 -41.93 -42.30 -60.78
C LEU A 8 -42.24 -40.99 -60.04
N LEU A 9 -43.51 -40.70 -59.77
CA LEU A 9 -43.91 -39.52 -59.02
C LEU A 9 -43.47 -39.56 -57.56
N ILE A 10 -43.55 -40.76 -56.91
CA ILE A 10 -43.04 -40.94 -55.53
C ILE A 10 -41.53 -40.79 -55.50
N ILE A 11 -40.79 -41.37 -56.44
CA ILE A 11 -39.34 -41.19 -56.54
C ILE A 11 -38.98 -39.70 -56.73
N LEU A 12 -39.68 -38.98 -57.58
CA LEU A 12 -39.43 -37.52 -57.78
C LEU A 12 -39.66 -36.73 -56.50
N ILE A 13 -40.75 -37.01 -55.77
CA ILE A 13 -41.07 -36.33 -54.51
C ILE A 13 -39.95 -36.65 -53.51
N ILE A 14 -39.48 -37.89 -53.37
CA ILE A 14 -38.38 -38.23 -52.43
C ILE A 14 -37.11 -37.52 -52.83
N VAL A 15 -36.73 -37.42 -54.07
CA VAL A 15 -35.56 -36.74 -54.59
C VAL A 15 -35.65 -35.26 -54.26
N VAL A 16 -36.79 -34.63 -54.51
CA VAL A 16 -37.02 -33.20 -54.16
C VAL A 16 -36.88 -32.95 -52.63
N LEU A 17 -37.49 -33.86 -51.83
CA LEU A 17 -37.43 -33.76 -50.38
C LEU A 17 -35.99 -33.94 -49.86
N VAL A 18 -35.23 -34.88 -50.38
CA VAL A 18 -33.83 -35.06 -50.05
C VAL A 18 -32.99 -33.85 -50.43
N VAL A 19 -33.20 -33.28 -51.61
CA VAL A 19 -32.51 -32.04 -52.04
C VAL A 19 -32.86 -30.89 -51.13
N LEU A 20 -34.11 -30.72 -50.70
CA LEU A 20 -34.52 -29.68 -49.77
C LEU A 20 -33.83 -29.84 -48.42
N VAL A 21 -33.84 -31.02 -47.84
CA VAL A 21 -33.21 -31.30 -46.52
C VAL A 21 -31.70 -31.10 -46.56
N LEU A 22 -31.01 -31.55 -47.61
CA LEU A 22 -29.55 -31.38 -47.74
C LEU A 22 -29.09 -29.91 -47.88
N ASN A 23 -29.98 -29.06 -48.37
CA ASN A 23 -29.66 -27.63 -48.55
C ASN A 23 -30.09 -26.72 -47.39
N VAL A 24 -30.63 -27.28 -46.32
CA VAL A 24 -30.85 -26.57 -45.08
C VAL A 24 -29.51 -26.45 -44.33
N LYS A 25 -29.14 -25.24 -44.00
CA LYS A 25 -27.91 -24.95 -43.19
C LYS A 25 -28.30 -24.18 -41.92
N ILE A 26 -27.83 -24.69 -40.80
CA ILE A 26 -27.96 -24.02 -39.51
C ILE A 26 -26.70 -23.24 -39.25
N VAL A 27 -26.80 -21.92 -39.13
CA VAL A 27 -25.66 -21.06 -38.76
C VAL A 27 -25.59 -20.98 -37.26
N GLN A 28 -24.46 -21.37 -36.69
CA GLN A 28 -24.21 -21.33 -35.26
C GLN A 28 -24.04 -19.94 -34.78
N GLN A 29 -24.30 -19.70 -33.48
CA GLN A 29 -24.06 -18.44 -32.85
C GLN A 29 -22.56 -18.02 -32.96
N SER A 30 -22.32 -16.71 -33.17
CA SER A 30 -21.00 -16.15 -33.41
C SER A 30 -20.29 -16.62 -34.67
N LYS A 31 -21.02 -17.14 -35.65
CA LYS A 31 -20.53 -17.39 -37.02
C LYS A 31 -21.39 -16.63 -38.02
N ALA A 32 -20.79 -16.24 -39.13
CA ALA A 32 -21.47 -15.70 -40.30
C ALA A 32 -21.01 -16.48 -41.55
N TYR A 33 -21.98 -16.78 -42.45
CA TYR A 33 -21.70 -17.45 -43.70
C TYR A 33 -21.86 -16.45 -44.83
N VAL A 34 -20.80 -16.25 -45.59
CA VAL A 34 -20.83 -15.42 -46.81
C VAL A 34 -21.28 -16.30 -47.97
N ILE A 35 -22.39 -15.91 -48.59
CA ILE A 35 -23.03 -16.66 -49.68
C ILE A 35 -22.76 -15.97 -51.01
N GLU A 36 -22.27 -16.74 -51.95
CA GLU A 36 -22.12 -16.37 -53.35
C GLU A 36 -23.20 -17.03 -54.20
N ARG A 37 -23.72 -16.26 -55.14
CA ARG A 37 -24.64 -16.74 -56.20
C ARG A 37 -24.00 -16.52 -57.55
N LEU A 38 -23.66 -17.63 -58.27
CA LEU A 38 -22.99 -17.57 -59.57
C LEU A 38 -21.71 -16.72 -59.58
N GLY A 39 -20.94 -16.72 -58.47
CA GLY A 39 -19.70 -15.99 -58.35
C GLY A 39 -19.82 -14.56 -57.82
N ALA A 40 -21.04 -14.02 -57.65
CA ALA A 40 -21.27 -12.70 -57.04
C ALA A 40 -21.74 -12.85 -55.60
N TYR A 41 -21.36 -11.88 -54.73
CA TYR A 41 -21.89 -11.78 -53.38
C TYR A 41 -23.42 -11.68 -53.41
N SER A 42 -24.11 -12.52 -52.65
CA SER A 42 -25.56 -12.49 -52.55
C SER A 42 -26.06 -12.04 -51.19
N ALA A 43 -25.61 -12.67 -50.13
CA ALA A 43 -26.04 -12.35 -48.78
C ALA A 43 -25.01 -12.84 -47.73
N THR A 44 -25.06 -12.26 -46.55
CA THR A 44 -24.40 -12.79 -45.35
C THR A 44 -25.44 -13.40 -44.44
N TRP A 45 -25.33 -14.70 -44.16
CA TRP A 45 -26.23 -15.37 -43.24
C TRP A 45 -25.71 -15.24 -41.81
N THR A 46 -26.57 -14.69 -40.96
CA THR A 46 -26.38 -14.63 -39.53
C THR A 46 -26.96 -15.87 -38.85
N VAL A 47 -27.01 -15.89 -37.53
CA VAL A 47 -27.52 -17.00 -36.71
C VAL A 47 -28.94 -17.39 -37.14
N GLY A 48 -29.16 -18.69 -37.26
CA GLY A 48 -30.47 -19.26 -37.57
C GLY A 48 -30.45 -20.32 -38.67
N LEU A 49 -31.66 -20.69 -39.12
CA LEU A 49 -31.87 -21.66 -40.15
C LEU A 49 -32.00 -20.95 -41.50
N HIS A 50 -31.15 -21.34 -42.45
CA HIS A 50 -31.10 -20.79 -43.79
C HIS A 50 -31.20 -21.90 -44.83
N PHE A 51 -31.81 -21.55 -45.98
CA PHE A 51 -31.94 -22.44 -47.09
C PHE A 51 -31.04 -22.01 -48.25
N LYS A 52 -30.18 -22.92 -48.70
CA LYS A 52 -29.26 -22.69 -49.81
C LYS A 52 -29.92 -23.18 -51.11
N ILE A 53 -29.93 -22.34 -52.14
CA ILE A 53 -30.38 -22.77 -53.47
C ILE A 53 -29.31 -23.71 -54.06
N PRO A 54 -29.66 -25.00 -54.25
CA PRO A 54 -28.71 -25.94 -54.81
C PRO A 54 -28.21 -25.49 -56.17
N VAL A 55 -26.95 -25.80 -56.51
CA VAL A 55 -26.27 -25.50 -57.77
C VAL A 55 -25.92 -24.01 -57.96
N ILE A 56 -26.81 -23.09 -57.56
CA ILE A 56 -26.68 -21.66 -57.83
C ILE A 56 -25.90 -20.95 -56.69
N GLU A 57 -26.15 -21.35 -55.44
CA GLU A 57 -25.54 -20.74 -54.27
C GLU A 57 -24.47 -21.60 -53.66
N ARG A 58 -23.36 -20.97 -53.24
CA ARG A 58 -22.32 -21.64 -52.49
C ARG A 58 -21.94 -20.82 -51.22
N VAL A 59 -21.51 -21.50 -50.19
CA VAL A 59 -20.86 -20.85 -49.04
C VAL A 59 -19.42 -20.52 -49.43
N ALA A 60 -19.11 -19.26 -49.64
CA ALA A 60 -17.79 -18.80 -50.04
C ALA A 60 -16.82 -18.87 -48.88
N LYS A 61 -17.25 -18.34 -47.70
CA LYS A 61 -16.42 -18.29 -46.51
C LYS A 61 -17.29 -18.41 -45.26
N VAL A 62 -16.76 -19.10 -44.26
CA VAL A 62 -17.33 -19.16 -42.89
C VAL A 62 -16.44 -18.29 -42.00
N VAL A 63 -17.03 -17.25 -41.41
CA VAL A 63 -16.33 -16.26 -40.63
C VAL A 63 -16.74 -16.38 -39.18
N SER A 64 -15.77 -16.38 -38.26
CA SER A 64 -16.01 -16.30 -36.82
C SER A 64 -16.12 -14.84 -36.41
N LEU A 65 -17.20 -14.48 -35.73
CA LEU A 65 -17.43 -13.12 -35.18
C LEU A 65 -16.91 -12.97 -33.75
N LYS A 66 -16.32 -14.05 -33.22
CA LYS A 66 -15.68 -13.97 -31.90
C LYS A 66 -14.38 -13.21 -32.01
N GLU A 67 -13.97 -12.60 -30.87
CA GLU A 67 -12.64 -12.06 -30.75
C GLU A 67 -11.59 -13.13 -31.00
N GLN A 68 -10.62 -12.81 -31.81
CA GLN A 68 -9.50 -13.67 -32.19
C GLN A 68 -8.20 -13.04 -31.72
N VAL A 69 -7.24 -13.88 -31.40
CA VAL A 69 -5.92 -13.47 -30.94
C VAL A 69 -4.89 -14.01 -31.94
N VAL A 70 -4.01 -13.12 -32.39
CA VAL A 70 -2.88 -13.49 -33.22
C VAL A 70 -1.59 -13.01 -32.57
N ASP A 71 -0.65 -13.93 -32.45
CA ASP A 71 0.71 -13.66 -31.92
C ASP A 71 1.65 -13.52 -33.15
N PHE A 72 2.25 -12.34 -33.29
CA PHE A 72 3.21 -12.09 -34.35
C PHE A 72 4.62 -12.36 -33.85
N PRO A 73 5.47 -13.02 -34.68
CA PRO A 73 6.84 -13.33 -34.31
C PRO A 73 7.64 -12.04 -34.06
N PRO A 74 8.76 -12.13 -33.28
CA PRO A 74 9.65 -11.00 -33.06
C PRO A 74 10.12 -10.34 -34.35
N GLN A 75 9.96 -9.03 -34.45
CA GLN A 75 10.34 -8.24 -35.62
C GLN A 75 11.49 -7.30 -35.26
N PRO A 76 12.50 -7.16 -36.12
CA PRO A 76 13.58 -6.19 -35.90
C PRO A 76 13.09 -4.77 -36.17
N VAL A 77 13.29 -3.89 -35.17
CA VAL A 77 12.99 -2.47 -35.27
C VAL A 77 14.23 -1.65 -34.83
N ILE A 78 14.32 -0.45 -35.33
CA ILE A 78 15.45 0.47 -35.02
C ILE A 78 14.84 1.70 -34.35
N THR A 79 15.33 2.03 -33.16
CA THR A 79 14.95 3.24 -32.44
C THR A 79 15.61 4.49 -33.00
N LYS A 80 15.15 5.66 -32.54
CA LYS A 80 15.72 6.97 -32.95
C LYS A 80 17.19 7.12 -32.59
N ASP A 81 17.63 6.52 -31.49
CA ASP A 81 19.05 6.47 -31.08
C ASP A 81 19.85 5.34 -31.73
N ASN A 82 19.32 4.77 -32.84
CA ASN A 82 19.95 3.77 -33.68
C ASN A 82 20.28 2.45 -33.02
N VAL A 83 19.45 2.02 -32.06
CA VAL A 83 19.56 0.71 -31.46
C VAL A 83 18.58 -0.25 -32.14
N THR A 84 19.06 -1.40 -32.62
CA THR A 84 18.22 -2.46 -33.20
C THR A 84 17.72 -3.37 -32.10
N MET A 85 16.41 -3.56 -31.97
CA MET A 85 15.80 -4.44 -30.99
C MET A 85 14.79 -5.39 -31.64
N GLN A 86 14.48 -6.48 -30.96
CA GLN A 86 13.46 -7.44 -31.37
C GLN A 86 12.19 -7.21 -30.54
N ILE A 87 11.06 -7.03 -31.21
CA ILE A 87 9.77 -6.78 -30.57
C ILE A 87 8.74 -7.74 -31.13
N ASP A 88 8.05 -8.43 -30.27
CA ASP A 88 6.89 -9.25 -30.57
C ASP A 88 5.60 -8.59 -30.08
N THR A 89 4.51 -8.78 -30.84
CA THR A 89 3.22 -8.17 -30.57
C THR A 89 2.11 -9.19 -30.63
N VAL A 90 1.10 -8.98 -29.79
CA VAL A 90 -0.14 -9.75 -29.80
C VAL A 90 -1.28 -8.82 -30.17
N LEU A 91 -2.08 -9.25 -31.13
CA LEU A 91 -3.22 -8.50 -31.66
C LEU A 91 -4.53 -9.18 -31.27
N TYR A 92 -5.44 -8.44 -30.66
CA TYR A 92 -6.82 -8.86 -30.39
C TYR A 92 -7.75 -8.13 -31.33
N PHE A 93 -8.48 -8.88 -32.16
CA PHE A 93 -9.37 -8.33 -33.13
C PHE A 93 -10.64 -9.15 -33.28
N GLN A 94 -11.66 -8.55 -33.82
CA GLN A 94 -12.90 -9.22 -34.20
C GLN A 94 -13.35 -8.79 -35.60
N ILE A 95 -14.03 -9.69 -36.28
CA ILE A 95 -14.61 -9.42 -37.60
C ILE A 95 -15.99 -8.81 -37.40
N THR A 96 -16.17 -7.57 -37.81
CA THR A 96 -17.41 -6.81 -37.71
C THR A 96 -18.25 -6.95 -38.97
N ASP A 97 -17.63 -6.96 -40.16
CA ASP A 97 -18.29 -7.16 -41.42
C ASP A 97 -17.69 -8.35 -42.18
N PRO A 98 -18.40 -9.52 -42.22
CA PRO A 98 -17.95 -10.70 -42.94
C PRO A 98 -17.82 -10.52 -44.44
N LYS A 99 -18.60 -9.60 -45.06
CA LYS A 99 -18.49 -9.28 -46.47
C LYS A 99 -17.20 -8.60 -46.78
N LEU A 100 -16.88 -7.50 -46.06
CA LEU A 100 -15.64 -6.75 -46.24
C LEU A 100 -14.42 -7.64 -45.92
N TYR A 101 -14.51 -8.44 -44.89
CA TYR A 101 -13.46 -9.41 -44.54
C TYR A 101 -13.17 -10.44 -45.65
N SER A 102 -14.21 -10.80 -46.43
CA SER A 102 -14.07 -11.85 -47.46
C SER A 102 -13.61 -11.31 -48.79
N TYR A 103 -13.92 -10.03 -49.09
CA TYR A 103 -13.69 -9.42 -50.42
C TYR A 103 -12.84 -8.16 -50.39
N GLY A 104 -12.63 -7.56 -49.19
CA GLY A 104 -11.88 -6.30 -49.08
C GLY A 104 -10.37 -6.52 -49.23
N VAL A 105 -9.85 -7.65 -48.82
CA VAL A 105 -8.42 -8.00 -48.92
C VAL A 105 -8.24 -9.48 -49.13
N GLU A 106 -7.28 -9.88 -49.96
CA GLU A 106 -7.08 -11.29 -50.32
C GLU A 106 -6.57 -12.15 -49.15
N TYR A 107 -5.57 -11.65 -48.43
CA TYR A 107 -4.95 -12.33 -47.28
C TYR A 107 -5.00 -11.44 -46.02
N PRO A 108 -6.15 -11.38 -45.32
CA PRO A 108 -6.33 -10.43 -44.19
C PRO A 108 -5.27 -10.56 -43.10
N MET A 109 -4.88 -11.78 -42.72
CA MET A 109 -3.91 -12.02 -41.66
C MET A 109 -2.52 -11.49 -42.02
N SER A 110 -2.04 -11.83 -43.22
CA SER A 110 -0.75 -11.31 -43.69
C SER A 110 -0.75 -9.79 -43.92
N ALA A 111 -1.90 -9.23 -44.32
CA ALA A 111 -2.04 -7.78 -44.45
C ALA A 111 -1.95 -7.09 -43.09
N ILE A 112 -2.63 -7.61 -42.06
CA ILE A 112 -2.55 -7.07 -40.68
C ILE A 112 -1.15 -7.24 -40.11
N GLU A 113 -0.49 -8.38 -40.33
CA GLU A 113 0.88 -8.64 -39.89
C GLU A 113 1.84 -7.57 -40.46
N ASN A 114 1.85 -7.40 -41.77
CA ASN A 114 2.71 -6.41 -42.44
C ASN A 114 2.39 -4.98 -42.00
N LEU A 115 1.12 -4.67 -41.85
CA LEU A 115 0.67 -3.37 -41.34
C LEU A 115 1.14 -3.14 -39.90
N SER A 116 1.01 -4.14 -39.03
CA SER A 116 1.46 -4.11 -37.64
C SER A 116 2.96 -3.86 -37.56
N VAL A 117 3.76 -4.61 -38.35
CA VAL A 117 5.22 -4.44 -38.42
C VAL A 117 5.60 -3.04 -38.86
N THR A 118 4.94 -2.53 -39.90
CA THR A 118 5.24 -1.21 -40.46
C THR A 118 4.85 -0.08 -39.48
N THR A 119 3.67 -0.19 -38.88
CA THR A 119 3.19 0.78 -37.87
C THR A 119 4.09 0.78 -36.65
N MET A 120 4.44 -0.40 -36.14
CA MET A 120 5.37 -0.53 -35.00
C MET A 120 6.72 0.09 -35.31
N ARG A 121 7.28 -0.15 -36.51
CA ARG A 121 8.55 0.44 -36.94
C ARG A 121 8.49 1.95 -36.98
N ASN A 122 7.40 2.53 -37.45
CA ASN A 122 7.23 3.98 -37.48
C ASN A 122 7.16 4.57 -36.08
N ILE A 123 6.32 3.98 -35.18
CA ILE A 123 6.16 4.47 -33.80
C ILE A 123 7.49 4.40 -33.03
N ILE A 124 8.19 3.27 -33.13
CA ILE A 124 9.45 3.06 -32.40
C ILE A 124 10.60 3.84 -33.00
N GLY A 125 10.60 4.07 -34.33
CA GLY A 125 11.59 4.92 -35.00
C GLY A 125 11.60 6.37 -34.53
N ASP A 126 10.51 6.85 -33.97
CA ASP A 126 10.41 8.18 -33.39
C ASP A 126 10.74 8.22 -31.87
N MET A 127 10.98 7.08 -31.25
CA MET A 127 11.23 6.94 -29.81
C MET A 127 12.67 6.50 -29.53
N ASP A 128 13.25 7.03 -28.43
CA ASP A 128 14.53 6.55 -27.92
C ASP A 128 14.35 5.18 -27.20
N LEU A 129 15.44 4.44 -27.02
CA LEU A 129 15.43 3.12 -26.36
C LEU A 129 14.75 3.15 -24.99
N GLU A 130 15.08 4.13 -24.14
CA GLU A 130 14.52 4.26 -22.80
C GLU A 130 13.00 4.51 -22.85
N GLN A 131 12.56 5.37 -23.77
CA GLN A 131 11.13 5.64 -23.99
C GLN A 131 10.39 4.39 -24.46
N THR A 132 10.99 3.61 -25.38
CA THR A 132 10.39 2.37 -25.90
C THR A 132 10.19 1.33 -24.78
N LEU A 133 11.13 1.24 -23.84
CA LEU A 133 11.04 0.31 -22.71
C LEU A 133 10.02 0.73 -21.65
N THR A 134 9.86 2.04 -21.45
CA THR A 134 9.02 2.60 -20.35
C THR A 134 7.61 2.97 -20.78
N SER A 135 7.38 3.26 -22.07
CA SER A 135 6.11 3.82 -22.58
C SER A 135 5.26 2.79 -23.34
N ARG A 136 5.23 1.54 -22.91
CA ARG A 136 4.49 0.45 -23.59
C ARG A 136 3.01 0.79 -23.82
N ASP A 137 2.34 1.40 -22.85
CA ASP A 137 0.93 1.78 -22.96
C ASP A 137 0.67 2.79 -24.06
N ASN A 138 1.61 3.70 -24.27
CA ASN A 138 1.54 4.69 -25.36
C ASN A 138 1.71 4.00 -26.72
N ILE A 139 2.69 3.11 -26.85
CA ILE A 139 2.91 2.29 -28.06
C ILE A 139 1.67 1.47 -28.38
N ASN A 140 1.14 0.73 -27.41
CA ASN A 140 -0.07 -0.08 -27.55
C ASN A 140 -1.26 0.75 -28.03
N SER A 141 -1.45 1.93 -27.44
CA SER A 141 -2.57 2.83 -27.77
C SER A 141 -2.45 3.40 -29.18
N GLN A 142 -1.26 3.85 -29.58
CA GLN A 142 -1.00 4.36 -30.92
C GLN A 142 -1.12 3.26 -31.97
N MET A 143 -0.55 2.09 -31.72
CA MET A 143 -0.69 0.94 -32.61
C MET A 143 -2.15 0.56 -32.81
N ARG A 144 -2.91 0.46 -31.71
CA ARG A 144 -4.34 0.16 -31.78
C ARG A 144 -5.11 1.15 -32.67
N LEU A 145 -4.87 2.44 -32.47
CA LEU A 145 -5.55 3.50 -33.23
C LEU A 145 -5.26 3.40 -34.71
N LEU A 146 -3.98 3.30 -35.09
CA LEU A 146 -3.55 3.26 -36.50
C LEU A 146 -3.96 1.95 -37.19
N LEU A 147 -3.90 0.83 -36.46
CA LEU A 147 -4.32 -0.46 -36.99
C LEU A 147 -5.83 -0.54 -37.16
N ASP A 148 -6.61 -0.05 -36.21
CA ASP A 148 -8.09 -0.03 -36.27
C ASP A 148 -8.57 0.81 -37.45
N GLU A 149 -8.02 2.01 -37.63
CA GLU A 149 -8.31 2.88 -38.79
C GLU A 149 -7.98 2.21 -40.13
N ALA A 150 -6.83 1.55 -40.23
CA ALA A 150 -6.40 0.92 -41.47
C ALA A 150 -7.12 -0.38 -41.79
N THR A 151 -7.65 -1.09 -40.78
CA THR A 151 -8.36 -2.38 -40.95
C THR A 151 -9.87 -2.25 -41.05
N ASP A 152 -10.44 -1.10 -40.72
CA ASP A 152 -11.88 -0.82 -40.85
C ASP A 152 -12.44 -1.08 -42.26
N PRO A 153 -11.76 -0.67 -43.37
CA PRO A 153 -12.21 -0.98 -44.73
C PRO A 153 -12.26 -2.49 -45.02
N TRP A 154 -11.58 -3.33 -44.25
CA TRP A 154 -11.57 -4.78 -44.37
C TRP A 154 -12.60 -5.46 -43.47
N GLY A 155 -13.42 -4.69 -42.76
CA GLY A 155 -14.43 -5.19 -41.82
C GLY A 155 -13.81 -5.87 -40.58
N ILE A 156 -12.62 -5.46 -40.19
CA ILE A 156 -11.89 -5.96 -39.02
C ILE A 156 -11.75 -4.81 -38.03
N LYS A 157 -12.16 -5.08 -36.80
CA LYS A 157 -11.99 -4.15 -35.68
C LYS A 157 -10.87 -4.61 -34.76
N VAL A 158 -9.90 -3.76 -34.53
CA VAL A 158 -8.79 -4.00 -33.60
C VAL A 158 -9.22 -3.53 -32.22
N ASN A 159 -9.44 -4.45 -31.32
CA ASN A 159 -9.85 -4.15 -29.95
C ASN A 159 -8.64 -3.74 -29.09
N ARG A 160 -7.53 -4.49 -29.21
CA ARG A 160 -6.34 -4.28 -28.39
C ARG A 160 -5.08 -4.76 -29.12
N VAL A 161 -4.01 -4.03 -28.91
CA VAL A 161 -2.66 -4.42 -29.33
C VAL A 161 -1.77 -4.41 -28.10
N GLU A 162 -0.95 -5.40 -27.95
CA GLU A 162 -0.01 -5.48 -26.83
C GLU A 162 1.39 -5.84 -27.33
N VAL A 163 2.36 -5.06 -26.90
CA VAL A 163 3.76 -5.41 -27.04
C VAL A 163 4.12 -6.41 -25.94
N LYS A 164 4.52 -7.61 -26.34
CA LYS A 164 4.79 -8.74 -25.44
C LYS A 164 6.19 -8.64 -24.85
N ASN A 165 7.22 -8.68 -25.70
CA ASN A 165 8.60 -8.54 -25.30
C ASN A 165 9.28 -7.47 -26.12
N ILE A 166 10.19 -6.74 -25.46
CA ILE A 166 11.11 -5.79 -26.10
C ILE A 166 12.52 -6.25 -25.70
N GLN A 167 13.27 -6.73 -26.67
CA GLN A 167 14.59 -7.32 -26.46
C GLN A 167 15.66 -6.46 -27.15
N PRO A 168 16.37 -5.65 -26.39
CA PRO A 168 17.54 -4.93 -26.92
C PRO A 168 18.72 -5.90 -27.15
N PRO A 169 19.75 -5.51 -27.89
CA PRO A 169 20.96 -6.30 -28.08
C PRO A 169 21.61 -6.64 -26.72
N PRO A 170 22.24 -7.82 -26.57
CA PRO A 170 22.82 -8.28 -25.30
C PRO A 170 23.85 -7.32 -24.70
N ASP A 171 24.63 -6.63 -25.56
CA ASP A 171 25.62 -5.65 -25.12
C ASP A 171 24.96 -4.43 -24.44
N ILE A 172 23.91 -3.93 -25.06
CA ILE A 172 23.11 -2.81 -24.51
C ILE A 172 22.42 -3.23 -23.24
N GLN A 173 21.82 -4.42 -23.22
CA GLN A 173 21.17 -4.95 -22.01
C GLN A 173 22.17 -5.04 -20.84
N SER A 174 23.37 -5.59 -21.08
CA SER A 174 24.39 -5.71 -20.05
C SER A 174 24.90 -4.34 -19.54
N ALA A 175 25.00 -3.35 -20.43
CA ALA A 175 25.37 -1.98 -20.06
C ALA A 175 24.28 -1.32 -19.20
N MET A 176 23.02 -1.45 -19.60
CA MET A 176 21.87 -0.95 -18.84
C MET A 176 21.75 -1.59 -17.46
N GLU A 177 21.95 -2.92 -17.36
CA GLU A 177 21.95 -3.63 -16.07
C GLU A 177 23.02 -3.09 -15.11
N LYS A 178 24.24 -2.86 -15.63
CA LYS A 178 25.34 -2.28 -14.84
C LYS A 178 25.01 -0.84 -14.40
N GLN A 179 24.49 -0.03 -15.32
CA GLN A 179 24.08 1.34 -15.01
C GLN A 179 22.96 1.38 -13.96
N MET A 180 21.92 0.58 -14.14
CA MET A 180 20.80 0.49 -13.21
C MET A 180 21.24 -0.02 -11.83
N LYS A 181 22.19 -0.97 -11.80
CA LYS A 181 22.77 -1.45 -10.54
C LYS A 181 23.52 -0.31 -9.82
N ALA A 182 24.39 0.38 -10.51
CA ALA A 182 25.14 1.51 -9.94
C ALA A 182 24.22 2.64 -9.45
N GLU A 183 23.15 2.94 -10.19
CA GLU A 183 22.18 3.96 -9.78
C GLU A 183 21.39 3.51 -8.54
N ARG A 184 20.99 2.23 -8.46
CA ARG A 184 20.32 1.68 -7.26
C ARG A 184 21.26 1.71 -6.05
N GLU A 185 22.52 1.31 -6.20
CA GLU A 185 23.52 1.37 -5.13
C GLU A 185 23.74 2.82 -4.64
N LYS A 186 23.81 3.78 -5.58
CA LYS A 186 23.88 5.21 -5.23
C LYS A 186 22.65 5.67 -4.44
N ARG A 187 21.44 5.35 -4.92
CA ARG A 187 20.19 5.72 -4.24
C ARG A 187 20.09 5.06 -2.85
N GLU A 188 20.47 3.79 -2.74
CA GLU A 188 20.53 3.08 -1.46
C GLU A 188 21.47 3.77 -0.47
N ALA A 189 22.68 4.14 -0.91
CA ALA A 189 23.65 4.83 -0.07
C ALA A 189 23.14 6.20 0.41
N VAL A 190 22.51 6.96 -0.49
CA VAL A 190 21.90 8.27 -0.15
C VAL A 190 20.77 8.08 0.87
N LEU A 191 19.81 7.19 0.58
CA LEU A 191 18.68 6.94 1.48
C LEU A 191 19.12 6.42 2.84
N ARG A 192 20.16 5.57 2.87
CA ARG A 192 20.74 5.07 4.12
C ARG A 192 21.38 6.21 4.94
N ALA A 193 22.13 7.10 4.28
CA ALA A 193 22.75 8.26 4.93
C ALA A 193 21.70 9.25 5.44
N GLU A 194 20.66 9.53 4.67
CA GLU A 194 19.52 10.36 5.07
C GLU A 194 18.77 9.76 6.25
N GLY A 195 18.49 8.46 6.21
CA GLY A 195 17.86 7.72 7.31
C GLY A 195 18.67 7.74 8.59
N GLN A 196 20.01 7.57 8.49
CA GLN A 196 20.90 7.69 9.64
C GLN A 196 20.91 9.10 10.23
N LYS A 197 21.01 10.12 9.37
CA LYS A 197 20.94 11.52 9.79
C LYS A 197 19.61 11.81 10.52
N GLN A 198 18.50 11.40 9.93
CA GLN A 198 17.17 11.63 10.51
C GLN A 198 17.02 10.89 11.86
N SER A 199 17.50 9.66 11.94
CA SER A 199 17.51 8.88 13.19
C SER A 199 18.32 9.57 14.27
N GLN A 200 19.53 10.07 13.95
CA GLN A 200 20.38 10.79 14.92
C GLN A 200 19.72 12.10 15.41
N ILE A 201 19.07 12.82 14.50
CA ILE A 201 18.34 14.05 14.87
C ILE A 201 17.20 13.71 15.85
N LEU A 202 16.37 12.71 15.51
CA LEU A 202 15.24 12.31 16.36
C LEU A 202 15.68 11.78 17.72
N VAL A 203 16.77 11.05 17.78
CA VAL A 203 17.36 10.58 19.05
C VAL A 203 17.83 11.77 19.89
N ALA A 204 18.58 12.70 19.29
CA ALA A 204 19.07 13.89 20.00
C ALA A 204 17.93 14.81 20.46
N GLU A 205 16.88 14.96 19.66
CA GLU A 205 15.68 15.71 20.05
C GLU A 205 14.94 15.00 21.21
N GLY A 206 14.80 13.70 21.16
CA GLY A 206 14.20 12.89 22.22
C GLY A 206 14.98 12.97 23.54
N GLU A 207 16.31 12.87 23.48
CA GLU A 207 17.19 13.03 24.65
C GLU A 207 17.09 14.43 25.25
N LYS A 208 17.07 15.47 24.41
CA LYS A 208 16.87 16.87 24.85
C LYS A 208 15.52 17.05 25.55
N GLU A 209 14.45 16.54 24.97
CA GLU A 209 13.10 16.65 25.55
C GLU A 209 12.99 15.85 26.85
N ALA A 210 13.55 14.66 26.92
CA ALA A 210 13.63 13.87 28.15
C ALA A 210 14.38 14.61 29.26
N LEU A 211 15.51 15.23 28.93
CA LEU A 211 16.29 16.01 29.90
C LEU A 211 15.52 17.24 30.43
N ILE A 212 14.80 17.94 29.56
CA ILE A 212 13.95 19.10 29.95
C ILE A 212 12.82 18.60 30.85
N LEU A 213 12.11 17.55 30.50
CA LEU A 213 11.03 16.96 31.31
C LEU A 213 11.55 16.51 32.69
N GLN A 214 12.71 15.89 32.73
CA GLN A 214 13.34 15.46 33.99
C GLN A 214 13.72 16.66 34.87
N ALA A 215 14.28 17.72 34.29
CA ALA A 215 14.62 18.94 35.01
C ALA A 215 13.37 19.65 35.56
N ASP A 216 12.31 19.76 34.76
CA ASP A 216 11.04 20.33 35.17
C ASP A 216 10.35 19.50 36.28
N ALA A 217 10.36 18.17 36.15
CA ALA A 217 9.86 17.28 37.20
C ALA A 217 10.64 17.44 38.52
N ALA A 218 11.97 17.50 38.46
CA ALA A 218 12.81 17.73 39.62
C ALA A 218 12.53 19.10 40.29
N LYS A 219 12.38 20.14 39.47
CA LYS A 219 11.99 21.48 39.95
C LYS A 219 10.63 21.47 40.63
N GLN A 220 9.62 20.85 40.02
CA GLN A 220 8.27 20.75 40.60
C GLN A 220 8.29 19.95 41.90
N ALA A 221 9.01 18.82 41.95
CA ALA A 221 9.15 18.02 43.15
C ALA A 221 9.82 18.80 44.30
N ALA A 222 10.88 19.58 43.99
CA ALA A 222 11.54 20.44 44.99
C ALA A 222 10.63 21.56 45.51
N ILE A 223 9.84 22.20 44.63
CA ILE A 223 8.87 23.23 45.02
C ILE A 223 7.77 22.62 45.90
N LEU A 224 7.18 21.49 45.50
CA LEU A 224 6.13 20.82 46.28
C LEU A 224 6.66 20.40 47.66
N LYS A 225 7.88 19.85 47.71
CA LYS A 225 8.53 19.48 48.98
C LYS A 225 8.74 20.67 49.87
N ALA A 226 9.29 21.80 49.35
CA ALA A 226 9.49 23.02 50.11
C ALA A 226 8.19 23.64 50.60
N GLN A 227 7.13 23.59 49.78
CA GLN A 227 5.76 24.02 50.15
C GLN A 227 5.19 23.15 51.27
N GLY A 228 5.33 21.85 51.16
CA GLY A 228 4.89 20.88 52.18
C GLY A 228 5.61 21.08 53.52
N GLU A 229 6.94 21.29 53.48
CA GLU A 229 7.73 21.59 54.68
C GLU A 229 7.33 22.93 55.32
N ALA A 230 7.15 23.98 54.50
CA ALA A 230 6.69 25.26 54.99
C ALA A 230 5.30 25.19 55.59
N GLU A 231 4.39 24.48 55.01
CA GLU A 231 3.03 24.30 55.54
C GLU A 231 3.04 23.47 56.84
N ALA A 232 3.85 22.40 56.89
CA ALA A 232 4.03 21.58 58.09
C ALA A 232 4.60 22.45 59.25
N ILE A 233 5.61 23.24 58.97
CA ILE A 233 6.18 24.19 59.99
C ILE A 233 5.10 25.17 60.43
N ARG A 234 4.34 25.76 59.49
CA ARG A 234 3.27 26.71 59.83
C ARG A 234 2.21 26.07 60.73
N GLN A 235 1.75 24.84 60.40
CA GLN A 235 0.77 24.12 61.22
C GLN A 235 1.31 23.82 62.61
N VAL A 236 2.56 23.37 62.72
CA VAL A 236 3.19 23.13 64.05
C VAL A 236 3.28 24.43 64.86
N GLN A 237 3.70 25.54 64.23
CA GLN A 237 3.80 26.82 64.91
C GLN A 237 2.43 27.36 65.31
N GLN A 238 1.42 27.20 64.47
CA GLN A 238 0.03 27.57 64.78
C GLN A 238 -0.50 26.77 65.99
N ALA A 239 -0.32 25.42 65.93
CA ALA A 239 -0.72 24.54 67.03
C ALA A 239 0.01 24.91 68.35
N THR A 240 1.29 25.29 68.29
CA THR A 240 2.06 25.70 69.44
C THR A 240 1.55 27.05 70.00
N ALA A 241 1.26 28.00 69.10
CA ALA A 241 0.68 29.28 69.48
C ALA A 241 -0.71 29.15 70.13
N ASP A 242 -1.54 28.29 69.57
CA ASP A 242 -2.86 27.99 70.10
C ASP A 242 -2.77 27.29 71.49
N ALA A 243 -1.83 26.36 71.64
CA ALA A 243 -1.55 25.71 72.94
C ALA A 243 -1.06 26.71 73.97
N LEU A 244 -0.17 27.69 73.59
CA LEU A 244 0.28 28.74 74.48
C LEU A 244 -0.85 29.70 74.87
N LYS A 245 -1.74 30.05 73.95
CA LYS A 245 -2.92 30.86 74.24
C LYS A 245 -3.85 30.14 75.24
N MET A 246 -4.14 28.86 75.01
CA MET A 246 -4.95 28.07 75.95
C MET A 246 -4.32 27.95 77.33
N LEU A 247 -2.99 27.86 77.43
CA LEU A 247 -2.29 27.83 78.65
C LEU A 247 -2.39 29.18 79.37
N ASN A 248 -2.29 30.29 78.62
CA ASN A 248 -2.36 31.65 79.20
C ASN A 248 -3.78 32.00 79.67
N GLU A 249 -4.81 31.58 78.95
CA GLU A 249 -6.24 31.72 79.27
C GLU A 249 -6.62 30.89 80.50
N ALA A 250 -6.05 29.70 80.65
CA ALA A 250 -6.28 28.81 81.79
C ALA A 250 -5.66 29.30 83.11
N ASN A 251 -4.87 30.37 83.09
CA ASN A 251 -4.22 30.98 84.24
C ASN A 251 -3.60 29.96 85.20
N PRO A 252 -2.60 29.17 84.76
CA PRO A 252 -2.14 27.98 85.47
C PRO A 252 -1.42 28.38 86.78
N ASN A 253 -1.70 27.57 87.84
CA ASN A 253 -1.08 27.75 89.14
C ASN A 253 0.46 27.56 89.07
N GLU A 254 1.24 28.21 89.91
CA GLU A 254 2.70 28.10 89.86
C GLU A 254 3.27 26.69 89.87
N GLN A 255 2.54 25.75 90.45
CA GLN A 255 2.87 24.34 90.45
C GLN A 255 2.74 23.66 89.05
N VAL A 256 1.73 24.04 88.23
CA VAL A 256 1.52 23.53 86.88
C VAL A 256 2.59 24.09 85.92
N VAL A 257 3.03 25.33 86.13
CA VAL A 257 4.13 25.90 85.35
C VAL A 257 5.44 25.13 85.59
N LYS A 258 5.71 24.77 86.90
CA LYS A 258 6.92 23.96 87.23
C LYS A 258 6.85 22.56 86.64
N ILE A 259 5.70 21.92 86.59
CA ILE A 259 5.55 20.60 85.93
C ILE A 259 5.82 20.69 84.42
N LYS A 260 5.28 21.72 83.74
CA LYS A 260 5.52 21.96 82.28
C LYS A 260 6.99 22.35 82.00
N ALA A 261 7.70 23.03 82.93
CA ALA A 261 9.10 23.26 82.77
C ALA A 261 9.94 21.94 82.89
N LEU A 262 9.52 21.01 83.73
CA LEU A 262 10.15 19.66 83.85
C LEU A 262 9.90 18.82 82.61
N GLU A 263 8.69 18.84 82.04
CA GLU A 263 8.37 18.13 80.76
C GLU A 263 9.18 18.69 79.59
N ALA A 264 9.33 20.01 79.51
CA ALA A 264 10.15 20.67 78.52
C ALA A 264 11.69 20.37 78.68
N PHE A 265 12.12 20.18 79.91
CA PHE A 265 13.47 19.76 80.21
C PHE A 265 13.71 18.26 79.84
N GLU A 266 12.78 17.42 80.16
CA GLU A 266 12.79 16.01 79.77
C GLU A 266 12.88 15.85 78.25
N ALA A 267 12.03 16.57 77.50
CA ALA A 267 12.07 16.60 76.02
C ALA A 267 13.39 17.15 75.49
N ALA A 268 14.02 18.12 76.19
CA ALA A 268 15.32 18.65 75.80
C ALA A 268 16.47 17.67 76.12
N ALA A 269 16.33 16.89 77.19
CA ALA A 269 17.32 15.90 77.64
C ALA A 269 17.32 14.64 76.74
N ASP A 270 16.18 14.28 76.14
CA ASP A 270 16.02 13.13 75.22
C ASP A 270 16.52 13.45 73.80
N GLY A 271 16.94 14.70 73.54
CA GLY A 271 17.55 15.10 72.29
C GLY A 271 19.00 14.55 72.13
N LYS A 272 19.37 14.13 70.93
CA LYS A 272 20.69 13.64 70.55
C LYS A 272 21.85 14.66 70.68
N ALA A 273 21.65 15.76 71.40
CA ALA A 273 22.67 16.79 71.54
C ALA A 273 23.59 16.55 72.79
N THR A 274 24.87 16.52 72.60
CA THR A 274 25.93 16.25 73.62
C THR A 274 26.22 17.47 74.56
N LYS A 275 25.55 18.62 74.41
CA LYS A 275 25.71 19.76 75.28
C LYS A 275 24.33 20.33 75.66
N ILE A 276 24.03 20.30 76.98
CA ILE A 276 22.85 20.89 77.56
C ILE A 276 23.31 22.15 78.26
N ILE A 277 22.80 23.33 77.78
CA ILE A 277 22.97 24.56 78.45
C ILE A 277 21.77 24.80 79.39
N ILE A 278 22.02 24.70 80.68
CA ILE A 278 21.00 24.89 81.71
C ILE A 278 20.96 26.29 82.12
N PRO A 279 19.86 27.05 82.03
CA PRO A 279 19.70 28.39 82.57
C PRO A 279 19.89 28.39 84.08
N SER A 280 20.58 29.40 84.59
CA SER A 280 20.95 29.50 85.99
C SER A 280 19.79 29.45 86.97
N GLU A 281 18.58 29.79 86.52
CA GLU A 281 17.36 29.80 87.33
C GLU A 281 16.81 28.38 87.60
N LEU A 282 17.24 27.37 86.84
CA LEU A 282 16.82 25.97 87.02
C LEU A 282 17.86 25.08 87.74
N GLN A 283 19.02 25.65 88.11
CA GLN A 283 20.03 24.88 88.79
C GLN A 283 19.62 24.29 90.16
N GLY A 284 18.71 24.94 90.86
CA GLY A 284 18.16 24.42 92.09
C GLY A 284 17.28 23.17 91.96
N LEU A 285 16.60 23.05 90.81
CA LEU A 285 15.73 21.87 90.49
C LEU A 285 16.55 20.69 89.99
N VAL A 286 17.60 20.99 89.17
CA VAL A 286 18.47 19.91 88.61
C VAL A 286 19.28 19.27 89.75
N GLY A 287 19.69 20.01 90.72
CA GLY A 287 20.36 19.51 91.94
C GLY A 287 19.47 18.52 92.76
N LEU A 288 18.18 18.71 92.83
CA LEU A 288 17.26 17.85 93.50
C LEU A 288 17.00 16.51 92.70
N VAL A 289 16.92 16.58 91.37
CA VAL A 289 16.78 15.35 90.50
C VAL A 289 18.07 14.55 90.47
N ALA A 290 19.24 15.17 90.44
CA ALA A 290 20.56 14.52 90.52
C ALA A 290 20.73 13.82 91.88
N SER A 291 20.34 14.42 92.95
CA SER A 291 20.40 13.78 94.30
C SER A 291 19.39 12.66 94.50
N ALA A 292 18.20 12.72 93.84
CA ALA A 292 17.24 11.64 93.86
C ALA A 292 17.71 10.40 93.06
N LYS A 293 18.44 10.61 91.94
CA LYS A 293 19.04 9.57 91.14
C LYS A 293 20.17 8.83 91.83
N THR A 294 21.01 9.56 92.55
CA THR A 294 22.10 8.97 93.38
C THR A 294 21.57 8.17 94.54
N VAL A 295 20.43 8.51 95.12
CA VAL A 295 19.76 7.75 96.17
C VAL A 295 19.11 6.45 95.59
N TRP A 296 18.66 6.48 94.37
CA TRP A 296 18.04 5.32 93.71
C TRP A 296 19.07 4.33 93.29
N ASP A 297 20.19 4.78 92.66
CA ASP A 297 21.32 3.88 92.23
C ASP A 297 22.10 3.27 93.39
N SER A 298 21.94 3.77 94.60
CA SER A 298 22.57 3.22 95.81
C SER A 298 21.75 2.08 96.47
N GLN A 299 20.60 1.68 95.88
CA GLN A 299 19.74 0.61 96.37
C GLN A 299 19.73 -0.70 95.54
N GLU A 300 20.54 -0.76 94.48
CA GLU A 300 20.71 -2.07 93.84
C GLU A 300 21.79 -2.89 94.49
N PRO A 301 21.47 -4.05 95.04
CA PRO A 301 22.49 -4.95 95.61
C PRO A 301 23.25 -5.62 94.42
N LYS A 302 24.54 -5.66 94.57
CA LYS A 302 25.45 -6.43 93.71
C LYS A 302 25.07 -7.92 93.78
N GLU A 303 24.74 -8.51 92.70
CA GLU A 303 25.06 -9.87 92.37
C GLU A 303 25.66 -9.92 90.97
#